data_803e1cede6232bf62b5143231dee6805
#
_entry.id   803e1cede6232bf62b5143231dee6805
#
_cell.length_a   1.000
_cell.length_b   1.000
_cell.length_c   1.000
_cell.angle_alpha   90.00
_cell.angle_beta   90.00
_cell.angle_gamma   90.00
#
_symmetry.space_group_name_H-M   'P 1'
#
loop_
_entity.id
_entity.type
_entity.pdbx_description
1 polymer ?
#
loop_
_entity_poly.entity_id
_entity_poly.type
_entity_poly.pdbx_seq_one_letter_code
_entity_poly.pdbx_strand_id
1 'polypeptide(L)'
;MTASLRVEKKAWGTRLDWNCHYLATSGYSASRVYELVVIDTSGHETVAATWVAADPTAASLSASSAVPKASIARVEIRVAGANKPLTETEL
;
A
#
# COMPACT_ATOMS: atom_id res chain seq x y z
N MET A 1 -9.12 0.34 -9.18
CA MET A 1 -8.82 0.85 -7.82
C MET A 1 -8.22 2.24 -7.91
N THR A 2 -8.67 3.13 -7.06
CA THR A 2 -8.01 4.41 -6.84
C THR A 2 -7.56 4.48 -5.38
N ALA A 3 -6.43 5.13 -5.16
CA ALA A 3 -5.88 5.26 -3.81
C ALA A 3 -5.17 6.60 -3.66
N SER A 4 -5.22 7.15 -2.44
CA SER A 4 -4.41 8.28 -2.05
C SER A 4 -3.50 7.85 -0.90
N LEU A 5 -2.27 8.32 -0.92
CA LEU A 5 -1.25 7.94 0.05
C LEU A 5 -0.65 9.21 0.68
N ARG A 6 -0.52 9.18 2.00
CA ARG A 6 0.21 10.17 2.76
C ARG A 6 1.40 9.49 3.43
N VAL A 7 2.58 10.06 3.25
CA VAL A 7 3.83 9.53 3.79
C VAL A 7 4.42 10.57 4.73
N GLU A 8 4.73 10.16 5.95
CA GLU A 8 5.21 11.06 6.98
C GLU A 8 6.53 10.55 7.57
N LYS A 9 7.55 11.41 7.59
CA LYS A 9 8.84 11.10 8.19
C LYS A 9 8.72 11.07 9.71
N LYS A 10 9.27 10.01 10.32
CA LYS A 10 9.33 9.84 11.77
C LYS A 10 10.76 9.51 12.19
N ALA A 11 11.05 9.72 13.49
CA ALA A 11 12.37 9.39 14.03
C ALA A 11 12.68 7.88 13.94
N TRP A 12 11.63 7.05 13.96
CA TRP A 12 11.74 5.59 13.91
C TRP A 12 11.57 5.01 12.50
N GLY A 13 11.34 5.85 11.50
CA GLY A 13 11.12 5.40 10.12
C GLY A 13 10.08 6.24 9.40
N THR A 14 9.05 5.59 8.88
CA THR A 14 8.01 6.23 8.08
C THR A 14 6.63 5.76 8.47
N ARG A 15 5.71 6.70 8.64
CA ARG A 15 4.29 6.40 8.78
C ARG A 15 3.61 6.56 7.43
N LEU A 16 2.75 5.58 7.09
CA LEU A 16 2.00 5.56 5.85
C LEU A 16 0.51 5.54 6.18
N ASP A 17 -0.24 6.46 5.61
CA ASP A 17 -1.69 6.49 5.71
C ASP A 17 -2.25 6.50 4.29
N TRP A 18 -3.25 5.65 4.01
CA TRP A 18 -3.83 5.61 2.68
C TRP A 18 -5.32 5.33 2.72
N ASN A 19 -5.97 5.78 1.64
CA ASN A 19 -7.38 5.53 1.40
C ASN A 19 -7.51 4.82 0.08
N CYS A 20 -8.28 3.73 0.05
CA CYS A 20 -8.53 2.95 -1.15
C CYS A 20 -9.99 3.00 -1.51
N HIS A 21 -10.29 3.12 -2.80
CA HIS A 21 -11.62 2.98 -3.36
C HIS A 21 -11.60 1.82 -4.34
N TYR A 22 -12.43 0.84 -4.09
CA TYR A 22 -12.52 -0.36 -4.91
C TYR A 22 -13.72 -0.22 -5.85
N LEU A 23 -13.49 -0.43 -7.14
CA LEU A 23 -14.58 -0.41 -8.12
C LEU A 23 -15.10 -1.84 -8.27
N ALA A 24 -16.39 -2.04 -7.99
CA ALA A 24 -16.99 -3.36 -8.02
C ALA A 24 -16.85 -4.03 -9.40
N THR A 25 -16.81 -3.24 -10.47
CA THR A 25 -16.65 -3.72 -11.84
C THR A 25 -15.20 -4.00 -12.24
N SER A 26 -14.25 -3.70 -11.36
CA SER A 26 -12.81 -3.81 -11.66
C SER A 26 -12.16 -5.04 -11.05
N GLY A 27 -12.93 -6.11 -10.81
CA GLY A 27 -12.40 -7.33 -10.26
C GLY A 27 -12.33 -7.35 -8.73
N TYR A 28 -13.09 -6.49 -8.07
CA TYR A 28 -13.23 -6.53 -6.62
C TYR A 28 -13.72 -7.90 -6.14
N SER A 29 -13.10 -8.41 -5.08
CA SER A 29 -13.55 -9.62 -4.38
C SER A 29 -13.40 -9.41 -2.87
N ALA A 30 -14.47 -9.67 -2.11
CA ALA A 30 -14.45 -9.53 -0.66
C ALA A 30 -13.50 -10.51 0.03
N SER A 31 -13.17 -11.63 -0.62
CA SER A 31 -12.21 -12.61 -0.08
C SER A 31 -10.76 -12.33 -0.46
N ARG A 32 -10.53 -11.32 -1.29
CA ARG A 32 -9.19 -11.00 -1.77
C ARG A 32 -8.40 -10.26 -0.70
N VAL A 33 -7.17 -10.70 -0.48
CA VAL A 33 -6.24 -10.03 0.42
C VAL A 33 -5.38 -9.07 -0.38
N TYR A 34 -5.28 -7.84 0.08
CA TYR A 34 -4.42 -6.81 -0.49
C TYR A 34 -3.21 -6.59 0.39
N GLU A 35 -2.13 -6.09 -0.18
CA GLU A 35 -0.94 -5.75 0.58
C GLU A 35 -0.36 -4.41 0.13
N LEU A 36 0.21 -3.68 1.09
CA LEU A 36 0.99 -2.46 0.84
C LEU A 36 2.46 -2.85 0.88
N VAL A 37 3.17 -2.61 -0.22
CA VAL A 37 4.57 -2.97 -0.38
C VAL A 37 5.39 -1.70 -0.46
N VAL A 38 6.42 -1.61 0.40
CA VAL A 38 7.40 -0.52 0.39
C VAL A 38 8.63 -1.04 -0.35
N ILE A 39 9.04 -0.35 -1.40
CA ILE A 39 10.23 -0.68 -2.17
C ILE A 39 11.27 0.41 -1.88
N ASP A 40 12.43 0.02 -1.36
CA ASP A 40 13.49 0.97 -1.06
C ASP A 40 14.35 1.28 -2.29
N THR A 41 15.30 2.21 -2.14
CA THR A 41 16.16 2.67 -3.24
C THR A 41 17.11 1.61 -3.73
N SER A 42 17.30 0.52 -2.98
CA SER A 42 18.11 -0.64 -3.43
C SER A 42 17.27 -1.71 -4.12
N GLY A 43 15.95 -1.51 -4.21
CA GLY A 43 15.04 -2.47 -4.83
C GLY A 43 14.51 -3.52 -3.87
N HIS A 44 14.82 -3.43 -2.59
CA HIS A 44 14.31 -4.37 -1.59
C HIS A 44 12.83 -4.10 -1.29
N GLU A 45 12.01 -5.14 -1.32
CA GLU A 45 10.57 -5.05 -1.08
C GLU A 45 10.22 -5.54 0.32
N THR A 46 9.36 -4.78 0.99
CA THR A 46 8.86 -5.12 2.33
C THR A 46 7.35 -4.93 2.35
N VAL A 47 6.61 -5.94 2.79
CA VAL A 47 5.18 -5.82 3.00
C VAL A 47 4.95 -5.07 4.31
N ALA A 48 4.36 -3.87 4.22
CA ALA A 48 4.10 -3.02 5.39
C ALA A 48 2.75 -3.31 6.01
N ALA A 49 1.76 -3.78 5.24
CA ALA A 49 0.43 -4.06 5.73
C ALA A 49 -0.30 -5.03 4.79
N THR A 50 -1.24 -5.78 5.36
CA THR A 50 -2.17 -6.59 4.61
C THR A 50 -3.58 -6.33 5.13
N TRP A 51 -4.58 -6.43 4.26
CA TRP A 51 -5.97 -6.24 4.65
C TRP A 51 -6.91 -6.94 3.67
N VAL A 52 -8.14 -7.14 4.11
CA VAL A 52 -9.20 -7.68 3.28
C VAL A 52 -10.15 -6.54 2.95
N ALA A 53 -10.61 -6.46 1.71
CA ALA A 53 -11.56 -5.44 1.29
C ALA A 53 -12.97 -5.79 1.83
N ALA A 54 -13.22 -5.38 3.06
CA ALA A 54 -14.51 -5.63 3.72
C ALA A 54 -15.59 -4.67 3.22
N ASP A 55 -15.21 -3.47 2.81
CA ASP A 55 -16.12 -2.47 2.23
C ASP A 55 -15.67 -2.23 0.79
N PRO A 56 -16.54 -2.53 -0.21
CA PRO A 56 -16.16 -2.36 -1.60
C PRO A 56 -16.01 -0.90 -2.04
N THR A 57 -16.48 0.06 -1.26
CA THR A 57 -16.46 1.47 -1.66
C THR A 57 -15.22 2.21 -1.16
N ALA A 58 -14.76 1.94 0.04
CA ALA A 58 -13.61 2.66 0.60
C ALA A 58 -13.00 1.95 1.80
N ALA A 59 -11.71 2.19 2.02
CA ALA A 59 -11.01 1.79 3.23
C ALA A 59 -9.96 2.85 3.57
N SER A 60 -9.85 3.17 4.86
CA SER A 60 -8.81 4.06 5.40
C SER A 60 -7.90 3.23 6.28
N LEU A 61 -6.62 3.24 5.97
CA LEU A 61 -5.64 2.35 6.59
C LEU A 61 -4.37 3.10 6.95
N SER A 62 -3.61 2.54 7.88
CA SER A 62 -2.31 3.10 8.24
C SER A 62 -1.32 2.00 8.58
N ALA A 63 -0.04 2.29 8.41
CA ALA A 63 1.04 1.37 8.72
C ALA A 63 2.30 2.14 9.10
N SER A 64 3.23 1.43 9.73
CA SER A 64 4.54 1.94 10.12
C SER A 64 5.62 1.08 9.47
N SER A 65 6.66 1.72 8.97
CA SER A 65 7.82 1.04 8.39
C SER A 65 9.08 1.57 9.04
N ALA A 66 10.03 0.69 9.31
CA ALA A 66 11.36 1.09 9.80
C ALA A 66 12.21 1.73 8.70
N VAL A 67 11.82 1.61 7.44
CA VAL A 67 12.54 2.22 6.33
C VAL A 67 12.41 3.74 6.39
N PRO A 68 13.51 4.50 6.42
CA PRO A 68 13.42 5.96 6.41
C PRO A 68 12.77 6.46 5.12
N LYS A 69 11.98 7.53 5.22
CA LYS A 69 11.30 8.10 4.05
C LYS A 69 12.25 8.39 2.89
N ALA A 70 13.45 8.89 3.18
CA ALA A 70 14.45 9.20 2.15
C ALA A 70 14.96 7.94 1.43
N SER A 71 14.78 6.76 2.01
CA SER A 71 15.21 5.49 1.43
C SER A 71 14.08 4.74 0.73
N ILE A 72 12.88 5.30 0.69
CA ILE A 72 11.75 4.69 -0.01
C ILE A 72 11.72 5.20 -1.45
N ALA A 73 11.83 4.29 -2.42
CA ALA A 73 11.74 4.63 -3.82
C ALA A 73 10.28 4.74 -4.27
N ARG A 74 9.45 3.79 -3.87
CA ARG A 74 8.02 3.80 -4.19
C ARG A 74 7.23 2.92 -3.23
N VAL A 75 5.92 3.08 -3.26
CA VAL A 75 4.97 2.27 -2.49
C VAL A 75 3.94 1.72 -3.47
N GLU A 76 3.64 0.43 -3.37
CA GLU A 76 2.69 -0.25 -4.24
C GLU A 76 1.60 -0.92 -3.44
N ILE A 77 0.39 -0.98 -4.01
CA ILE A 77 -0.70 -1.81 -3.49
C ILE A 77 -0.88 -2.95 -4.47
N ARG A 78 -0.82 -4.17 -3.95
CA ARG A 78 -0.93 -5.41 -4.72
C ARG A 78 -1.98 -6.33 -4.13
N VAL A 79 -2.46 -7.26 -4.96
CA VAL A 79 -3.14 -8.46 -4.44
C VAL A 79 -2.05 -9.38 -3.90
N ALA A 80 -2.24 -9.92 -2.70
CA ALA A 80 -1.27 -10.82 -2.07
C ALA A 80 -0.93 -11.98 -3.01
N GLY A 81 0.36 -12.21 -3.21
CA GLY A 81 0.87 -13.24 -4.11
C GLY A 81 0.97 -12.82 -5.59
N ALA A 82 0.47 -11.64 -5.96
CA ALA A 82 0.59 -11.13 -7.32
C ALA A 82 1.87 -10.32 -7.49
N ASN A 83 2.40 -10.29 -8.72
CA ASN A 83 3.61 -9.53 -9.03
C ASN A 83 3.33 -8.13 -9.56
N LYS A 84 2.10 -7.87 -10.00
CA LYS A 84 1.73 -6.58 -10.59
C LYS A 84 1.07 -5.69 -9.56
N PRO A 85 1.48 -4.41 -9.45
CA PRO A 85 0.78 -3.48 -8.58
C PRO A 85 -0.58 -3.11 -9.17
N LEU A 86 -1.58 -2.93 -8.30
CA LEU A 86 -2.86 -2.34 -8.67
C LEU A 86 -2.73 -0.83 -8.78
N THR A 87 -1.88 -0.24 -7.94
CA THR A 87 -1.52 1.17 -7.99
C THR A 87 -0.14 1.33 -7.35
N GLU A 88 0.58 2.38 -7.74
CA GLU A 88 1.89 2.68 -7.20
C GLU A 88 2.09 4.19 -7.09
N THR A 89 2.94 4.60 -6.14
CA THR A 89 3.33 5.99 -5.94
C THR A 89 4.84 6.04 -5.76
N GLU A 90 5.51 6.80 -6.61
CA GLU A 90 6.95 7.07 -6.48
C GLU A 90 7.17 8.23 -5.52
N LEU A 91 8.20 8.14 -4.70
CA LEU A 91 8.54 9.16 -3.72
C LEU A 91 9.84 9.86 -4.04
#